data_5c50e42588d14a5580620a0a39312b8e
#
_entry.id   5c50e42588d14a5580620a0a39312b8e
#
_cell.length_a   1.000
_cell.length_b   1.000
_cell.length_c   1.000
_cell.angle_alpha   90.00
_cell.angle_beta   90.00
_cell.angle_gamma   90.00
#
_symmetry.space_group_name_H-M   'P 1'
#
loop_
_entity.id
_entity.type
_entity.pdbx_description
1 polymer ?
#
loop_
_entity_poly.entity_id
_entity_poly.type
_entity_poly.pdbx_seq_one_letter_code
_entity_poly.pdbx_strand_id
1 'polypeptide(L)'
;LPAKAGSGAKIPYAEIADRPAFGWRGVMLDVSRHFFDKEEIFTLLDQMARLKLNKFHWHLTDDQGWRIEIPCYPELTQEGAWRLFNRQDTLCMGRAAREQNDDFLLPVRRLRTDGADTLYGGYYTRKDIREVVAYAAVRGIDVIPEIDMPGHCLQAIDSYPWLACFGRGSWGQSFSSPLCVGKDRTLAFCESVWEELFELFPYEYVHMGGDEVDKSNWKRCPDCQTRMRAEGLPDEAALQAWFMHRMQRFCEARGRRMIGWDEILEGGAVPGATVMWWRPWEPQSVSAATRQGCEVVLCPQSWFYFSLEEDANSLARICRFDMLPDSLSDAQKRQIKGVQGNLWTEKIPTWSRAEYMFYPRLLVLAEKGWTEPGKFDEDAFMSRLLDYCRRLDDEGVNYRIPSLTNYHAVSVFTDSVRTAVVCPLPGAVLRYTLDGSVPTVNSPRYDAPLVIRDDCMLHIRPYHADGRTGDWITVRYEKQDYARPLEPRDTEPGLCVDWYFRRFPGCDAIGIPETLYAAGGRCVVDSVCFPRAAAGRRAVGMIFRGYIDIPATGIYTFALASDDGAILRIGGRVVVDNDGEHPLLEKSGQVALSAGLHPLELRYFDYNGGEIRLVLLGDDGARHPLDTDLLRHDP
;
A
#
# COMPACT_ATOMS: atom_id res chain seq x y z
N LEU A 1 28.93 0.14 14.84
CA LEU A 1 30.01 -0.78 14.48
C LEU A 1 29.87 -2.03 15.36
N PRO A 2 29.58 -3.23 14.82
CA PRO A 2 29.67 -4.45 15.59
C PRO A 2 31.15 -4.78 15.76
N ALA A 3 31.69 -4.52 16.96
CA ALA A 3 32.99 -5.05 17.32
C ALA A 3 32.81 -6.54 17.59
N LYS A 4 33.35 -7.42 16.74
CA LYS A 4 33.65 -8.79 17.17
C LYS A 4 34.55 -8.71 18.40
N ALA A 5 34.12 -9.32 19.49
CA ALA A 5 34.90 -9.36 20.73
C ALA A 5 36.31 -9.85 20.41
N GLY A 6 37.33 -8.98 20.67
CA GLY A 6 38.75 -9.33 20.52
C GLY A 6 39.54 -8.58 19.43
N SER A 7 38.93 -7.82 18.53
CA SER A 7 39.65 -6.98 17.57
C SER A 7 39.43 -5.51 17.95
N GLY A 8 40.49 -4.79 18.31
CA GLY A 8 40.43 -3.33 18.55
C GLY A 8 39.90 -2.63 17.28
N ALA A 9 38.69 -2.07 17.34
CA ALA A 9 38.17 -1.26 16.26
C ALA A 9 38.96 0.02 16.12
N LYS A 10 39.58 0.27 14.98
CA LYS A 10 40.20 1.55 14.64
C LYS A 10 39.16 2.49 14.10
N ILE A 11 38.86 3.57 14.78
CA ILE A 11 37.99 4.65 14.29
C ILE A 11 38.92 5.71 13.68
N PRO A 12 38.79 6.07 12.40
CA PRO A 12 39.58 7.17 11.84
C PRO A 12 39.19 8.49 12.48
N TYR A 13 40.13 9.40 12.56
CA TYR A 13 39.82 10.79 12.94
C TYR A 13 38.87 11.35 11.88
N ALA A 14 37.68 11.77 12.28
CA ALA A 14 36.67 12.34 11.40
C ALA A 14 35.94 13.46 12.14
N GLU A 15 35.63 14.53 11.43
CA GLU A 15 34.67 15.54 11.85
C GLU A 15 33.33 15.17 11.20
N ILE A 16 32.29 14.96 12.01
CA ILE A 16 30.96 14.55 11.53
C ILE A 16 29.98 15.67 11.90
N ALA A 17 29.45 16.35 10.87
CA ALA A 17 28.34 17.30 10.99
C ALA A 17 27.11 16.66 10.34
N ASP A 18 26.26 16.03 11.14
CA ASP A 18 25.10 15.28 10.67
C ASP A 18 23.88 15.52 11.57
N ARG A 19 22.71 15.71 10.96
CA ARG A 19 21.43 15.91 11.67
C ARG A 19 20.27 15.42 10.80
N PRO A 20 19.15 14.97 11.40
CA PRO A 20 17.97 14.63 10.64
C PRO A 20 17.34 15.87 9.99
N ALA A 21 16.84 15.72 8.78
CA ALA A 21 16.05 16.75 8.10
C ALA A 21 14.68 16.93 8.75
N PHE A 22 14.08 15.82 9.23
CA PHE A 22 12.76 15.82 9.83
C PHE A 22 12.77 15.26 11.26
N GLY A 23 11.96 15.88 12.12
CA GLY A 23 11.77 15.45 13.50
C GLY A 23 10.94 14.17 13.64
N TRP A 24 10.05 13.91 12.68
CA TRP A 24 9.21 12.71 12.61
C TRP A 24 9.76 11.75 11.57
N ARG A 25 10.19 10.57 11.98
CA ARG A 25 10.63 9.48 11.11
C ARG A 25 9.98 8.21 11.65
N GLY A 26 8.76 7.92 11.14
CA GLY A 26 7.83 6.98 11.75
C GLY A 26 7.71 5.66 11.02
N VAL A 27 7.27 4.65 11.79
CA VAL A 27 6.75 3.38 11.30
C VAL A 27 5.45 3.09 12.02
N MET A 28 4.41 2.72 11.30
CA MET A 28 3.17 2.17 11.84
C MET A 28 3.15 0.66 11.63
N LEU A 29 2.69 -0.06 12.63
CA LEU A 29 2.36 -1.48 12.55
C LEU A 29 0.92 -1.69 13.02
N ASP A 30 0.11 -2.24 12.12
CA ASP A 30 -1.21 -2.77 12.43
C ASP A 30 -1.06 -4.13 13.13
N VAL A 31 -1.58 -4.22 14.35
CA VAL A 31 -1.62 -5.48 15.12
C VAL A 31 -3.05 -5.99 15.29
N SER A 32 -4.02 -5.29 14.70
CA SER A 32 -5.44 -5.64 14.78
C SER A 32 -5.83 -6.71 13.79
N ARG A 33 -5.52 -6.52 12.49
CA ARG A 33 -5.88 -7.50 11.45
C ARG A 33 -5.15 -8.82 11.66
N HIS A 34 -3.82 -8.75 11.84
CA HIS A 34 -3.05 -9.87 12.34
C HIS A 34 -2.20 -9.44 13.55
N PHE A 35 -2.15 -10.29 14.58
CA PHE A 35 -1.53 -9.96 15.85
C PHE A 35 -0.06 -10.40 15.91
N PHE A 36 0.81 -9.54 16.44
CA PHE A 36 2.23 -9.80 16.67
C PHE A 36 2.56 -9.76 18.16
N ASP A 37 3.46 -10.65 18.63
CA ASP A 37 3.91 -10.64 20.02
C ASP A 37 4.82 -9.44 20.32
N LYS A 38 4.97 -9.10 21.59
CA LYS A 38 5.89 -8.04 22.03
C LYS A 38 7.35 -8.32 21.63
N GLU A 39 7.75 -9.57 21.52
CA GLU A 39 9.09 -9.98 21.07
C GLU A 39 9.31 -9.58 19.59
N GLU A 40 8.28 -9.70 18.76
CA GLU A 40 8.30 -9.22 17.38
C GLU A 40 8.33 -7.68 17.33
N ILE A 41 7.61 -7.02 18.25
CA ILE A 41 7.69 -5.56 18.42
C ILE A 41 9.10 -5.12 18.86
N PHE A 42 9.75 -5.84 19.79
CA PHE A 42 11.13 -5.55 20.18
C PHE A 42 12.08 -5.65 18.99
N THR A 43 11.91 -6.63 18.13
CA THR A 43 12.69 -6.76 16.90
C THR A 43 12.51 -5.54 15.99
N LEU A 44 11.26 -5.07 15.79
CA LEU A 44 10.99 -3.85 15.03
C LEU A 44 11.68 -2.63 15.64
N LEU A 45 11.58 -2.46 16.96
CA LEU A 45 12.19 -1.33 17.66
C LEU A 45 13.73 -1.33 17.56
N ASP A 46 14.37 -2.50 17.58
CA ASP A 46 15.81 -2.63 17.34
C ASP A 46 16.20 -2.19 15.93
N GLN A 47 15.42 -2.61 14.94
CA GLN A 47 15.62 -2.23 13.55
C GLN A 47 15.37 -0.73 13.33
N MET A 48 14.31 -0.17 13.92
CA MET A 48 14.02 1.27 13.89
C MET A 48 15.18 2.09 14.49
N ALA A 49 15.71 1.68 15.64
CA ALA A 49 16.83 2.36 16.28
C ALA A 49 18.08 2.41 15.39
N ARG A 50 18.42 1.28 14.72
CA ARG A 50 19.54 1.21 13.77
C ARG A 50 19.38 2.13 12.57
N LEU A 51 18.13 2.29 12.11
CA LEU A 51 17.75 3.15 10.99
C LEU A 51 17.51 4.61 11.41
N LYS A 52 17.71 4.94 12.69
CA LYS A 52 17.45 6.28 13.25
C LYS A 52 15.98 6.72 13.08
N LEU A 53 15.07 5.77 12.98
CA LEU A 53 13.63 6.00 13.06
C LEU A 53 13.26 6.21 14.53
N ASN A 54 12.33 7.13 14.81
CA ASN A 54 12.10 7.59 16.19
C ASN A 54 10.63 7.68 16.62
N LYS A 55 9.69 7.26 15.77
CA LYS A 55 8.27 7.24 16.08
C LYS A 55 7.70 5.87 15.72
N PHE A 56 7.24 5.14 16.73
CA PHE A 56 6.51 3.88 16.54
C PHE A 56 5.01 4.14 16.73
N HIS A 57 4.27 4.15 15.64
CA HIS A 57 2.83 4.26 15.63
C HIS A 57 2.24 2.85 15.74
N TRP A 58 1.55 2.58 16.84
CA TRP A 58 1.01 1.27 17.18
C TRP A 58 -0.49 1.27 16.99
N HIS A 59 -0.95 0.70 15.87
CA HIS A 59 -2.37 0.58 15.54
C HIS A 59 -2.96 -0.62 16.28
N LEU A 60 -3.57 -0.34 17.44
CA LEU A 60 -3.95 -1.34 18.45
C LEU A 60 -5.36 -1.89 18.28
N THR A 61 -6.22 -1.21 17.52
CA THR A 61 -7.63 -1.60 17.38
C THR A 61 -8.15 -1.31 15.99
N ASP A 62 -8.99 -2.23 15.50
CA ASP A 62 -9.72 -2.11 14.24
C ASP A 62 -10.92 -3.08 14.24
N ASP A 63 -11.64 -3.20 13.14
CA ASP A 63 -12.80 -4.09 12.96
C ASP A 63 -12.52 -5.58 13.23
N GLN A 64 -11.25 -6.01 13.12
CA GLN A 64 -10.85 -7.40 13.25
C GLN A 64 -10.28 -7.76 14.62
N GLY A 65 -10.01 -6.78 15.48
CA GLY A 65 -9.48 -7.09 16.80
C GLY A 65 -9.19 -5.88 17.67
N TRP A 66 -9.46 -6.05 18.97
CA TRP A 66 -9.04 -5.13 20.01
C TRP A 66 -7.84 -5.70 20.74
N ARG A 67 -6.68 -5.03 20.73
CA ARG A 67 -5.41 -5.64 21.11
C ARG A 67 -4.79 -5.12 22.42
N ILE A 68 -5.49 -4.29 23.17
CA ILE A 68 -4.97 -3.72 24.43
C ILE A 68 -5.94 -3.94 25.58
N GLU A 69 -5.40 -4.38 26.72
CA GLU A 69 -6.17 -4.59 27.95
C GLU A 69 -6.67 -3.25 28.52
N ILE A 70 -8.00 -3.14 28.73
CA ILE A 70 -8.69 -2.01 29.35
C ILE A 70 -9.47 -2.55 30.53
N PRO A 71 -8.97 -2.42 31.77
CA PRO A 71 -9.58 -3.04 32.95
C PRO A 71 -11.03 -2.69 33.21
N CYS A 72 -11.47 -1.45 32.91
CA CYS A 72 -12.86 -1.04 33.06
C CYS A 72 -13.80 -1.57 31.97
N TYR A 73 -13.24 -2.17 30.89
CA TYR A 73 -13.98 -2.80 29.80
C TYR A 73 -13.36 -4.15 29.41
N PRO A 74 -13.45 -5.18 30.26
CA PRO A 74 -12.73 -6.45 30.08
C PRO A 74 -13.16 -7.25 28.85
N GLU A 75 -14.40 -7.13 28.39
CA GLU A 75 -14.91 -7.84 27.20
C GLU A 75 -14.12 -7.47 25.92
N LEU A 76 -13.52 -6.27 25.88
CA LEU A 76 -12.70 -5.84 24.75
C LEU A 76 -11.53 -6.80 24.46
N THR A 77 -11.00 -7.48 25.48
CA THR A 77 -9.92 -8.46 25.32
C THR A 77 -10.35 -9.90 25.57
N GLN A 78 -11.40 -10.13 26.37
CA GLN A 78 -11.94 -11.47 26.58
C GLN A 78 -12.62 -12.01 25.33
N GLU A 79 -13.36 -11.16 24.62
CA GLU A 79 -14.11 -11.45 23.40
C GLU A 79 -13.51 -10.69 22.19
N GLY A 80 -13.40 -9.36 22.26
CA GLY A 80 -13.01 -8.51 21.15
C GLY A 80 -11.58 -8.70 20.62
N ALA A 81 -10.70 -9.42 21.36
CA ALA A 81 -9.39 -9.80 20.90
C ALA A 81 -9.39 -11.11 20.08
N TRP A 82 -10.53 -11.78 19.95
CA TRP A 82 -10.65 -13.09 19.33
C TRP A 82 -11.76 -13.10 18.28
N ARG A 83 -11.52 -13.72 17.15
CA ARG A 83 -12.47 -13.79 16.03
C ARG A 83 -12.43 -15.13 15.31
N LEU A 84 -13.52 -15.49 14.68
CA LEU A 84 -13.53 -16.55 13.66
C LEU A 84 -12.64 -16.18 12.48
N PHE A 85 -12.21 -17.17 11.73
CA PHE A 85 -11.48 -16.95 10.48
C PHE A 85 -12.34 -16.15 9.51
N ASN A 86 -11.76 -15.11 8.96
CA ASN A 86 -12.41 -14.22 8.01
C ASN A 86 -11.90 -14.46 6.58
N ARG A 87 -12.36 -13.62 5.65
CA ARG A 87 -11.93 -13.67 4.24
C ARG A 87 -10.43 -13.44 4.08
N GLN A 88 -9.82 -12.58 4.89
CA GLN A 88 -8.39 -12.27 4.83
C GLN A 88 -7.56 -13.50 5.21
N ASP A 89 -7.94 -14.20 6.26
CA ASP A 89 -7.29 -15.46 6.68
C ASP A 89 -7.39 -16.54 5.59
N THR A 90 -8.58 -16.68 4.99
CA THR A 90 -8.81 -17.63 3.90
C THR A 90 -7.93 -17.31 2.69
N LEU A 91 -7.79 -16.04 2.35
CA LEU A 91 -6.90 -15.59 1.27
C LEU A 91 -5.42 -15.88 1.60
N CYS A 92 -4.98 -15.62 2.83
CA CYS A 92 -3.62 -15.95 3.28
C CYS A 92 -3.34 -17.46 3.19
N MET A 93 -4.21 -18.29 3.76
CA MET A 93 -4.04 -19.76 3.71
C MET A 93 -4.08 -20.30 2.26
N GLY A 94 -4.97 -19.76 1.43
CA GLY A 94 -5.03 -20.09 0.00
C GLY A 94 -3.75 -19.67 -0.74
N ARG A 95 -3.16 -18.55 -0.36
CA ARG A 95 -1.88 -18.08 -0.90
C ARG A 95 -0.73 -18.96 -0.44
N ALA A 96 -0.68 -19.34 0.83
CA ALA A 96 0.32 -20.25 1.37
C ALA A 96 0.37 -21.55 0.56
N ALA A 97 -0.80 -22.17 0.32
CA ALA A 97 -0.89 -23.43 -0.43
C ALA A 97 -0.48 -23.25 -1.91
N ARG A 98 -0.97 -22.20 -2.58
CA ARG A 98 -0.68 -21.94 -3.99
C ARG A 98 0.79 -21.61 -4.22
N GLU A 99 1.40 -20.83 -3.32
CA GLU A 99 2.76 -20.31 -3.46
C GLU A 99 3.80 -21.18 -2.78
N GLN A 100 3.37 -22.22 -2.06
CA GLN A 100 4.25 -23.06 -1.22
C GLN A 100 5.14 -22.15 -0.34
N ASN A 101 4.49 -21.22 0.38
CA ASN A 101 5.14 -20.24 1.22
C ASN A 101 4.43 -20.13 2.58
N ASP A 102 5.09 -20.63 3.62
CA ASP A 102 4.55 -20.65 4.98
C ASP A 102 4.44 -19.27 5.63
N ASP A 103 5.03 -18.23 5.03
CA ASP A 103 4.89 -16.83 5.48
C ASP A 103 3.44 -16.35 5.49
N PHE A 104 2.55 -17.02 4.76
CA PHE A 104 1.11 -16.74 4.72
C PHE A 104 0.26 -17.65 5.62
N LEU A 105 0.86 -18.56 6.38
CA LEU A 105 0.13 -19.40 7.32
C LEU A 105 -0.17 -18.63 8.62
N LEU A 106 -1.38 -18.81 9.14
CA LEU A 106 -1.71 -18.27 10.46
C LEU A 106 -0.86 -18.98 11.54
N PRO A 107 -0.15 -18.23 12.41
CA PRO A 107 0.66 -18.84 13.45
C PRO A 107 -0.20 -19.63 14.45
N VAL A 108 0.11 -20.92 14.67
CA VAL A 108 -0.65 -21.80 15.56
C VAL A 108 -0.76 -21.24 16.98
N ARG A 109 0.25 -20.53 17.46
CA ARG A 109 0.26 -19.89 18.79
C ARG A 109 -0.79 -18.77 18.93
N ARG A 110 -1.41 -18.34 17.84
CA ARG A 110 -2.49 -17.34 17.81
C ARG A 110 -3.88 -17.96 17.73
N LEU A 111 -3.95 -19.28 17.75
CA LEU A 111 -5.20 -20.01 17.65
C LEU A 111 -5.68 -20.44 19.04
N ARG A 112 -6.97 -20.27 19.29
CA ARG A 112 -7.65 -20.73 20.51
C ARG A 112 -8.88 -21.56 20.11
N THR A 113 -9.05 -22.72 20.73
CA THR A 113 -10.28 -23.51 20.57
C THR A 113 -11.34 -22.98 21.52
N ASP A 114 -12.54 -22.74 21.01
CA ASP A 114 -13.72 -22.35 21.78
C ASP A 114 -14.92 -23.21 21.34
N GLY A 115 -15.25 -24.22 22.14
CA GLY A 115 -16.25 -25.23 21.76
C GLY A 115 -15.83 -25.99 20.50
N ALA A 116 -16.62 -25.88 19.44
CA ALA A 116 -16.33 -26.47 18.11
C ALA A 116 -15.53 -25.53 17.19
N ASP A 117 -15.35 -24.27 17.58
CA ASP A 117 -14.73 -23.25 16.75
C ASP A 117 -13.24 -23.08 17.04
N THR A 118 -12.50 -22.65 16.03
CA THR A 118 -11.13 -22.17 16.17
C THR A 118 -11.10 -20.68 15.94
N LEU A 119 -10.66 -19.95 16.96
CA LEU A 119 -10.55 -18.50 16.94
C LEU A 119 -9.09 -18.08 16.71
N TYR A 120 -8.91 -16.99 16.00
CA TYR A 120 -7.63 -16.30 15.83
C TYR A 120 -7.62 -15.03 16.68
N GLY A 121 -6.50 -14.74 17.36
CA GLY A 121 -6.39 -13.50 18.11
C GLY A 121 -5.16 -13.40 19.01
N GLY A 122 -5.27 -12.50 19.96
CA GLY A 122 -4.27 -12.14 20.95
C GLY A 122 -4.42 -10.69 21.40
N TYR A 123 -3.81 -10.32 22.51
CA TYR A 123 -3.79 -8.95 23.00
C TYR A 123 -2.58 -8.72 23.91
N TYR A 124 -2.25 -7.46 24.13
CA TYR A 124 -1.21 -7.04 25.06
C TYR A 124 -1.82 -6.70 26.42
N THR A 125 -1.24 -7.27 27.49
CA THR A 125 -1.53 -6.85 28.85
C THR A 125 -0.95 -5.46 29.13
N ARG A 126 -1.44 -4.78 30.14
CA ARG A 126 -0.84 -3.50 30.61
C ARG A 126 0.65 -3.65 30.92
N LYS A 127 1.08 -4.84 31.37
CA LYS A 127 2.49 -5.15 31.60
C LYS A 127 3.28 -5.17 30.30
N ASP A 128 2.76 -5.85 29.27
CA ASP A 128 3.41 -5.93 27.96
C ASP A 128 3.58 -4.54 27.34
N ILE A 129 2.54 -3.69 27.43
CA ILE A 129 2.63 -2.30 26.96
C ILE A 129 3.74 -1.53 27.67
N ARG A 130 3.81 -1.61 29.01
CA ARG A 130 4.89 -0.92 29.77
C ARG A 130 6.28 -1.42 29.37
N GLU A 131 6.43 -2.73 29.14
CA GLU A 131 7.69 -3.31 28.69
C GLU A 131 8.09 -2.77 27.30
N VAL A 132 7.15 -2.71 26.35
CA VAL A 132 7.40 -2.17 25.00
C VAL A 132 7.75 -0.68 25.06
N VAL A 133 6.98 0.12 25.81
CA VAL A 133 7.25 1.57 25.95
C VAL A 133 8.62 1.82 26.59
N ALA A 134 8.97 1.07 27.63
CA ALA A 134 10.29 1.18 28.27
C ALA A 134 11.43 0.75 27.32
N TYR A 135 11.22 -0.30 26.54
CA TYR A 135 12.18 -0.80 25.56
C TYR A 135 12.42 0.19 24.42
N ALA A 136 11.35 0.85 23.95
CA ALA A 136 11.42 1.92 22.94
C ALA A 136 12.16 3.17 23.48
N ALA A 137 11.84 3.58 24.71
CA ALA A 137 12.41 4.79 25.33
C ALA A 137 13.93 4.78 25.40
N VAL A 138 14.55 3.64 25.77
CA VAL A 138 16.02 3.53 25.82
C VAL A 138 16.67 3.54 24.43
N ARG A 139 15.88 3.45 23.36
CA ARG A 139 16.28 3.55 21.96
C ARG A 139 16.00 4.92 21.35
N GLY A 140 15.44 5.85 22.14
CA GLY A 140 15.03 7.17 21.65
C GLY A 140 13.84 7.09 20.69
N ILE A 141 12.97 6.11 20.87
CA ILE A 141 11.74 5.91 20.07
C ILE A 141 10.54 6.23 20.96
N ASP A 142 9.70 7.14 20.50
CA ASP A 142 8.42 7.44 21.12
C ASP A 142 7.35 6.49 20.55
N VAL A 143 6.53 5.93 21.45
CA VAL A 143 5.43 5.04 21.09
C VAL A 143 4.14 5.85 21.07
N ILE A 144 3.44 5.83 19.93
CA ILE A 144 2.19 6.53 19.69
C ILE A 144 1.09 5.48 19.57
N PRO A 145 0.21 5.35 20.59
CA PRO A 145 -0.92 4.43 20.49
C PRO A 145 -1.98 4.99 19.54
N GLU A 146 -2.59 4.13 18.76
CA GLU A 146 -3.82 4.41 18.04
C GLU A 146 -4.96 3.54 18.57
N ILE A 147 -6.05 4.20 18.94
CA ILE A 147 -7.37 3.61 19.10
C ILE A 147 -8.28 4.33 18.11
N ASP A 148 -8.58 3.65 17.03
CA ASP A 148 -9.38 4.25 15.98
C ASP A 148 -10.81 4.49 16.45
N MET A 149 -11.30 5.71 16.17
CA MET A 149 -12.67 6.12 16.48
C MET A 149 -13.05 7.37 15.66
N PRO A 150 -14.29 7.54 15.27
CA PRO A 150 -15.44 6.67 15.60
C PRO A 150 -15.65 5.51 14.63
N GLY A 151 -14.90 5.42 13.52
CA GLY A 151 -14.86 4.31 12.59
C GLY A 151 -14.05 3.12 13.12
N HIS A 152 -13.95 2.05 12.36
CA HIS A 152 -13.11 0.87 12.63
C HIS A 152 -13.26 0.28 14.06
N CYS A 153 -14.49 0.35 14.61
CA CYS A 153 -14.80 -0.01 15.98
C CYS A 153 -15.68 -1.27 16.11
N LEU A 154 -15.75 -2.12 15.07
CA LEU A 154 -16.70 -3.23 15.07
C LEU A 154 -16.48 -4.17 16.27
N GLN A 155 -15.22 -4.50 16.62
CA GLN A 155 -14.93 -5.37 17.76
C GLN A 155 -15.34 -4.76 19.11
N ALA A 156 -15.21 -3.45 19.28
CA ALA A 156 -15.72 -2.77 20.47
C ALA A 156 -17.26 -2.80 20.51
N ILE A 157 -17.90 -2.63 19.35
CA ILE A 157 -19.36 -2.70 19.22
C ILE A 157 -19.87 -4.13 19.50
N ASP A 158 -19.20 -5.16 18.99
CA ASP A 158 -19.60 -6.54 19.21
C ASP A 158 -19.43 -6.94 20.69
N SER A 159 -18.36 -6.48 21.34
CA SER A 159 -18.16 -6.65 22.78
C SER A 159 -19.18 -5.85 23.61
N TYR A 160 -19.54 -4.66 23.16
CA TYR A 160 -20.49 -3.75 23.86
C TYR A 160 -21.54 -3.19 22.89
N PRO A 161 -22.62 -3.93 22.56
CA PRO A 161 -23.61 -3.55 21.54
C PRO A 161 -24.28 -2.19 21.73
N TRP A 162 -24.28 -1.67 22.94
CA TRP A 162 -24.83 -0.34 23.26
C TRP A 162 -24.00 0.81 22.67
N LEU A 163 -22.76 0.55 22.20
CA LEU A 163 -21.93 1.52 21.47
C LEU A 163 -22.48 1.82 20.08
N ALA A 164 -23.22 0.89 19.48
CA ALA A 164 -23.83 1.08 18.17
C ALA A 164 -25.11 1.91 18.19
N CYS A 165 -25.45 2.53 17.07
CA CYS A 165 -26.70 3.26 16.89
C CYS A 165 -27.94 2.37 17.13
N PHE A 166 -27.89 1.12 16.66
CA PHE A 166 -29.01 0.17 16.66
C PHE A 166 -28.71 -1.12 17.44
N GLY A 167 -27.80 -1.07 18.41
CA GLY A 167 -27.51 -2.18 19.32
C GLY A 167 -26.77 -3.36 18.68
N ARG A 168 -26.17 -3.16 17.52
CA ARG A 168 -25.32 -4.15 16.83
C ARG A 168 -24.42 -3.48 15.82
N GLY A 169 -23.28 -4.10 15.54
CA GLY A 169 -22.43 -3.78 14.41
C GLY A 169 -23.09 -4.12 13.07
N SER A 170 -22.67 -3.46 12.02
CA SER A 170 -23.10 -3.73 10.64
C SER A 170 -22.02 -3.26 9.66
N TRP A 171 -22.01 -3.85 8.47
CA TRP A 171 -21.23 -3.34 7.35
C TRP A 171 -22.11 -2.45 6.48
N GLY A 172 -21.60 -1.27 6.13
CA GLY A 172 -22.16 -0.41 5.12
C GLY A 172 -21.75 -0.88 3.72
N GLN A 173 -21.71 0.04 2.76
CA GLN A 173 -21.32 -0.29 1.39
C GLN A 173 -19.82 -0.63 1.27
N SER A 174 -18.97 0.06 2.04
CA SER A 174 -17.51 -0.08 1.99
C SER A 174 -16.89 -0.28 3.38
N PHE A 175 -17.45 0.32 4.43
CA PHE A 175 -16.89 0.35 5.77
C PHE A 175 -17.86 -0.16 6.82
N SER A 176 -17.35 -0.49 8.00
CA SER A 176 -18.16 -0.89 9.15
C SER A 176 -18.95 0.29 9.74
N SER A 177 -19.99 -0.01 10.50
CA SER A 177 -20.74 1.02 11.20
C SER A 177 -19.92 1.64 12.34
N PRO A 178 -19.89 2.99 12.44
CA PRO A 178 -19.15 3.66 13.47
C PRO A 178 -19.86 3.62 14.84
N LEU A 179 -19.14 4.04 15.87
CA LEU A 179 -19.71 4.30 17.19
C LEU A 179 -20.88 5.29 17.11
N CYS A 180 -21.86 5.14 17.99
CA CYS A 180 -22.98 6.07 18.12
C CYS A 180 -22.58 7.32 18.94
N VAL A 181 -22.01 8.32 18.30
CA VAL A 181 -21.54 9.56 18.97
C VAL A 181 -22.65 10.46 19.47
N GLY A 182 -23.92 10.12 19.17
CA GLY A 182 -25.09 10.77 19.75
C GLY A 182 -25.32 10.45 21.23
N LYS A 183 -24.81 9.31 21.73
CA LYS A 183 -25.02 8.84 23.10
C LYS A 183 -23.92 9.33 24.05
N ASP A 184 -24.26 9.95 25.17
CA ASP A 184 -23.29 10.37 26.18
C ASP A 184 -22.49 9.20 26.76
N ARG A 185 -23.12 8.01 26.88
CA ARG A 185 -22.44 6.79 27.32
C ARG A 185 -21.32 6.37 26.38
N THR A 186 -21.49 6.53 25.07
CA THR A 186 -20.45 6.24 24.09
C THR A 186 -19.28 7.21 24.22
N LEU A 187 -19.57 8.49 24.42
CA LEU A 187 -18.54 9.50 24.66
C LEU A 187 -17.74 9.19 25.94
N ALA A 188 -18.43 8.81 27.03
CA ALA A 188 -17.79 8.40 28.27
C ALA A 188 -16.92 7.15 28.10
N PHE A 189 -17.34 6.19 27.27
CA PHE A 189 -16.52 5.04 26.91
C PHE A 189 -15.22 5.46 26.25
N CYS A 190 -15.29 6.30 25.20
CA CYS A 190 -14.10 6.79 24.50
C CYS A 190 -13.14 7.51 25.46
N GLU A 191 -13.68 8.41 26.30
CA GLU A 191 -12.88 9.14 27.30
C GLU A 191 -12.24 8.19 28.33
N SER A 192 -12.97 7.18 28.83
CA SER A 192 -12.44 6.22 29.80
C SER A 192 -11.34 5.33 29.21
N VAL A 193 -11.49 4.89 27.96
CA VAL A 193 -10.44 4.13 27.26
C VAL A 193 -9.15 4.97 27.19
N TRP A 194 -9.25 6.23 26.80
CA TRP A 194 -8.07 7.10 26.69
C TRP A 194 -7.45 7.46 28.04
N GLU A 195 -8.23 7.56 29.13
CA GLU A 195 -7.64 7.73 30.49
C GLU A 195 -6.70 6.58 30.83
N GLU A 196 -7.11 5.33 30.55
CA GLU A 196 -6.27 4.14 30.77
C GLU A 196 -5.00 4.16 29.90
N LEU A 197 -5.10 4.61 28.64
CA LEU A 197 -3.94 4.71 27.75
C LEU A 197 -2.97 5.81 28.19
N PHE A 198 -3.44 6.94 28.70
CA PHE A 198 -2.56 8.02 29.15
C PHE A 198 -1.66 7.60 30.32
N GLU A 199 -2.07 6.60 31.11
CA GLU A 199 -1.21 6.01 32.16
C GLU A 199 -0.11 5.10 31.58
N LEU A 200 -0.33 4.52 30.41
CA LEU A 200 0.56 3.54 29.79
C LEU A 200 1.57 4.19 28.81
N PHE A 201 1.13 5.25 28.12
CA PHE A 201 1.90 5.90 27.07
C PHE A 201 2.29 7.32 27.49
N PRO A 202 3.55 7.55 27.87
CA PRO A 202 3.99 8.84 28.41
C PRO A 202 4.21 9.92 27.35
N TYR A 203 4.30 9.56 26.06
CA TYR A 203 4.54 10.50 24.98
C TYR A 203 3.35 11.41 24.74
N GLU A 204 3.61 12.65 24.31
CA GLU A 204 2.56 13.68 24.19
C GLU A 204 1.53 13.39 23.07
N TYR A 205 1.92 12.69 22.00
CA TYR A 205 1.05 12.41 20.86
C TYR A 205 0.27 11.11 21.03
N VAL A 206 -1.01 11.17 20.66
CA VAL A 206 -1.93 10.03 20.62
C VAL A 206 -2.75 10.08 19.35
N HIS A 207 -3.02 8.93 18.73
CA HIS A 207 -3.72 8.85 17.44
C HIS A 207 -5.16 8.36 17.63
N MET A 208 -6.12 9.14 17.12
CA MET A 208 -7.57 8.90 17.30
C MET A 208 -8.23 8.28 16.06
N GLY A 209 -7.46 7.97 15.00
CA GLY A 209 -8.02 7.50 13.73
C GLY A 209 -8.81 8.58 13.00
N GLY A 210 -10.10 8.36 12.81
CA GLY A 210 -11.03 9.32 12.21
C GLY A 210 -11.28 9.10 10.72
N ASP A 211 -10.71 8.05 10.14
CA ASP A 211 -10.84 7.65 8.75
C ASP A 211 -12.09 6.81 8.47
N GLU A 212 -12.48 6.79 7.23
CA GLU A 212 -13.44 5.85 6.60
C GLU A 212 -14.79 5.69 7.31
N VAL A 213 -15.28 6.72 7.98
CA VAL A 213 -16.50 6.68 8.79
C VAL A 213 -17.76 6.57 7.93
N ASP A 214 -18.46 5.42 7.99
CA ASP A 214 -19.78 5.25 7.36
C ASP A 214 -20.88 5.94 8.16
N LYS A 215 -21.27 7.12 7.69
CA LYS A 215 -22.26 7.99 8.34
C LYS A 215 -23.72 7.56 8.10
N SER A 216 -23.97 6.45 7.37
CA SER A 216 -25.31 6.01 6.97
C SER A 216 -26.22 5.70 8.17
N ASN A 217 -25.65 5.11 9.23
CA ASN A 217 -26.37 4.84 10.47
C ASN A 217 -26.70 6.13 11.25
N TRP A 218 -25.81 7.11 11.26
CA TRP A 218 -26.04 8.38 11.95
C TRP A 218 -27.23 9.15 11.37
N LYS A 219 -27.43 9.11 10.04
CA LYS A 219 -28.58 9.73 9.35
C LYS A 219 -29.93 9.26 9.89
N ARG A 220 -30.00 8.02 10.36
CA ARG A 220 -31.24 7.38 10.82
C ARG A 220 -31.32 7.25 12.34
N CYS A 221 -30.23 7.47 13.05
CA CYS A 221 -30.15 7.29 14.50
C CYS A 221 -30.79 8.45 15.25
N PRO A 222 -31.84 8.22 16.08
CA PRO A 222 -32.48 9.27 16.86
C PRO A 222 -31.52 10.02 17.78
N ASP A 223 -30.56 9.32 18.41
CA ASP A 223 -29.58 9.91 19.32
C ASP A 223 -28.62 10.84 18.57
N CYS A 224 -28.07 10.38 17.43
CA CYS A 224 -27.20 11.21 16.59
C CYS A 224 -27.93 12.44 16.06
N GLN A 225 -29.16 12.29 15.55
CA GLN A 225 -29.96 13.38 15.06
C GLN A 225 -30.37 14.38 16.18
N THR A 226 -30.57 13.88 17.40
CA THR A 226 -30.83 14.74 18.58
C THR A 226 -29.58 15.52 18.95
N ARG A 227 -28.41 14.89 18.95
CA ARG A 227 -27.13 15.56 19.18
C ARG A 227 -26.89 16.64 18.14
N MET A 228 -27.09 16.34 16.85
CA MET A 228 -26.91 17.31 15.78
C MET A 228 -27.79 18.56 15.97
N ARG A 229 -29.07 18.36 16.33
CA ARG A 229 -29.96 19.50 16.62
C ARG A 229 -29.51 20.31 17.84
N ALA A 230 -29.09 19.64 18.91
CA ALA A 230 -28.65 20.29 20.15
C ALA A 230 -27.36 21.11 19.96
N GLU A 231 -26.44 20.63 19.13
CA GLU A 231 -25.16 21.28 18.85
C GLU A 231 -25.21 22.19 17.60
N GLY A 232 -26.35 22.25 16.91
CA GLY A 232 -26.52 23.11 15.72
C GLY A 232 -25.71 22.63 14.50
N LEU A 233 -25.48 21.31 14.36
CA LEU A 233 -24.68 20.70 13.31
C LEU A 233 -25.53 20.48 12.05
N PRO A 234 -25.06 20.91 10.86
CA PRO A 234 -25.84 20.86 9.62
C PRO A 234 -25.98 19.46 9.02
N ASP A 235 -24.97 18.59 9.23
CA ASP A 235 -24.90 17.26 8.64
C ASP A 235 -24.03 16.31 9.47
N GLU A 236 -23.91 15.05 9.02
CA GLU A 236 -23.15 14.00 9.71
C GLU A 236 -21.62 14.18 9.58
N ALA A 237 -21.14 14.93 8.60
CA ALA A 237 -19.73 15.30 8.53
C ALA A 237 -19.38 16.29 9.65
N ALA A 238 -20.26 17.26 9.89
CA ALA A 238 -20.14 18.17 11.03
C ALA A 238 -20.26 17.43 12.38
N LEU A 239 -21.05 16.36 12.45
CA LEU A 239 -21.14 15.51 13.66
C LEU A 239 -19.81 14.78 13.92
N GLN A 240 -19.15 14.28 12.89
CA GLN A 240 -17.81 13.68 13.02
C GLN A 240 -16.79 14.75 13.49
N ALA A 241 -16.76 15.91 12.84
CA ALA A 241 -15.89 17.01 13.25
C ALA A 241 -16.14 17.43 14.72
N TRP A 242 -17.41 17.53 15.15
CA TRP A 242 -17.77 17.80 16.55
C TRP A 242 -17.20 16.74 17.50
N PHE A 243 -17.30 15.47 17.15
CA PHE A 243 -16.73 14.38 17.95
C PHE A 243 -15.20 14.50 18.03
N MET A 244 -14.52 14.71 16.90
CA MET A 244 -13.07 14.87 16.89
C MET A 244 -12.61 16.08 17.70
N HIS A 245 -13.32 17.22 17.63
CA HIS A 245 -13.07 18.38 18.48
C HIS A 245 -13.27 18.10 19.97
N ARG A 246 -14.29 17.31 20.33
CA ARG A 246 -14.50 16.91 21.71
C ARG A 246 -13.33 16.08 22.22
N MET A 247 -12.89 15.09 21.46
CA MET A 247 -11.76 14.23 21.82
C MET A 247 -10.46 15.02 21.87
N GLN A 248 -10.24 15.97 20.94
CA GLN A 248 -9.09 16.87 20.97
C GLN A 248 -9.03 17.65 22.29
N ARG A 249 -10.13 18.33 22.67
CA ARG A 249 -10.18 19.08 23.94
C ARG A 249 -9.96 18.19 25.16
N PHE A 250 -10.46 16.95 25.08
CA PHE A 250 -10.23 15.96 26.15
C PHE A 250 -8.73 15.60 26.27
N CYS A 251 -8.03 15.43 25.16
CA CYS A 251 -6.58 15.20 25.13
C CYS A 251 -5.80 16.42 25.63
N GLU A 252 -6.11 17.61 25.12
CA GLU A 252 -5.43 18.86 25.49
C GLU A 252 -5.53 19.16 26.98
N ALA A 253 -6.71 18.91 27.58
CA ALA A 253 -6.93 19.07 29.04
C ALA A 253 -6.01 18.15 29.88
N ARG A 254 -5.41 17.12 29.25
CA ARG A 254 -4.47 16.17 29.88
C ARG A 254 -3.05 16.31 29.38
N GLY A 255 -2.76 17.41 28.67
CA GLY A 255 -1.43 17.68 28.11
C GLY A 255 -1.06 16.78 26.93
N ARG A 256 -2.06 16.23 26.24
CA ARG A 256 -1.85 15.35 25.08
C ARG A 256 -2.21 16.08 23.78
N ARG A 257 -1.55 15.69 22.70
CA ARG A 257 -1.75 16.23 21.36
C ARG A 257 -2.40 15.16 20.48
N MET A 258 -3.54 15.50 19.90
CA MET A 258 -4.28 14.57 19.03
C MET A 258 -3.65 14.51 17.65
N ILE A 259 -3.54 13.29 17.13
CA ILE A 259 -3.28 12.99 15.72
C ILE A 259 -4.54 12.35 15.14
N GLY A 260 -4.81 12.55 13.85
CA GLY A 260 -5.81 11.80 13.10
C GLY A 260 -5.43 11.68 11.63
N TRP A 261 -6.07 10.75 10.94
CA TRP A 261 -5.98 10.63 9.49
C TRP A 261 -6.59 11.88 8.83
N ASP A 262 -6.24 12.16 7.59
CA ASP A 262 -6.58 13.45 6.96
C ASP A 262 -8.09 13.68 6.76
N GLU A 263 -8.95 12.67 6.95
CA GLU A 263 -10.41 12.81 7.02
C GLU A 263 -10.91 13.66 8.20
N ILE A 264 -10.09 13.87 9.24
CA ILE A 264 -10.48 14.78 10.34
C ILE A 264 -10.64 16.23 9.87
N LEU A 265 -10.17 16.56 8.66
CA LEU A 265 -10.38 17.85 8.02
C LEU A 265 -11.78 17.99 7.39
N GLU A 266 -12.51 16.88 7.21
CA GLU A 266 -13.86 16.86 6.66
C GLU A 266 -14.87 17.41 7.70
N GLY A 267 -15.80 18.25 7.26
CA GLY A 267 -16.82 18.82 8.15
C GLY A 267 -16.35 19.91 9.10
N GLY A 268 -15.08 20.28 9.06
CA GLY A 268 -14.54 21.40 9.85
C GLY A 268 -13.05 21.27 10.14
N ALA A 269 -12.43 22.37 10.52
CA ALA A 269 -11.04 22.40 10.93
C ALA A 269 -10.89 21.82 12.35
N VAL A 270 -9.78 21.14 12.60
CA VAL A 270 -9.34 20.69 13.94
C VAL A 270 -8.01 21.38 14.30
N PRO A 271 -8.02 22.70 14.59
CA PRO A 271 -6.80 23.47 14.81
C PRO A 271 -5.98 22.89 15.98
N GLY A 272 -4.66 22.76 15.78
CA GLY A 272 -3.76 22.21 16.79
C GLY A 272 -3.62 20.68 16.76
N ALA A 273 -4.45 19.97 16.03
CA ALA A 273 -4.21 18.55 15.74
C ALA A 273 -3.05 18.36 14.76
N THR A 274 -2.44 17.19 14.81
CA THR A 274 -1.51 16.73 13.77
C THR A 274 -2.27 15.86 12.78
N VAL A 275 -2.08 16.12 11.48
CA VAL A 275 -2.78 15.41 10.39
C VAL A 275 -1.82 14.41 9.76
N MET A 276 -2.20 13.14 9.71
CA MET A 276 -1.52 12.13 8.90
C MET A 276 -2.15 12.05 7.53
N TRP A 277 -1.47 12.58 6.53
CA TRP A 277 -1.95 12.56 5.15
C TRP A 277 -1.60 11.23 4.48
N TRP A 278 -2.63 10.44 4.17
CA TRP A 278 -2.50 9.12 3.56
C TRP A 278 -3.15 9.01 2.18
N ARG A 279 -4.08 9.94 1.82
CA ARG A 279 -4.87 9.92 0.59
C ARG A 279 -4.20 10.74 -0.53
N PRO A 280 -3.36 10.13 -1.42
CA PRO A 280 -2.71 10.87 -2.51
C PRO A 280 -3.70 11.47 -3.52
N TRP A 281 -4.93 10.93 -3.61
CA TRP A 281 -6.03 11.48 -4.42
C TRP A 281 -6.70 12.72 -3.79
N GLU A 282 -6.36 13.07 -2.55
CA GLU A 282 -6.76 14.30 -1.86
C GLU A 282 -5.52 15.18 -1.56
N PRO A 283 -4.73 15.58 -2.59
CA PRO A 283 -3.46 16.27 -2.37
C PRO A 283 -3.64 17.67 -1.74
N GLN A 284 -4.83 18.26 -1.85
CA GLN A 284 -5.18 19.53 -1.23
C GLN A 284 -5.25 19.45 0.30
N SER A 285 -5.40 18.26 0.90
CA SER A 285 -5.46 18.06 2.36
C SER A 285 -4.20 18.60 3.05
N VAL A 286 -3.00 18.37 2.49
CA VAL A 286 -1.73 18.90 3.03
C VAL A 286 -1.77 20.45 3.09
N SER A 287 -2.17 21.10 1.99
CA SER A 287 -2.21 22.56 1.95
C SER A 287 -3.36 23.13 2.80
N ALA A 288 -4.47 22.40 2.95
CA ALA A 288 -5.58 22.79 3.81
C ALA A 288 -5.19 22.69 5.29
N ALA A 289 -4.60 21.58 5.73
CA ALA A 289 -4.13 21.39 7.10
C ALA A 289 -3.09 22.46 7.49
N THR A 290 -2.07 22.66 6.66
CA THR A 290 -0.97 23.60 6.95
C THR A 290 -1.45 25.05 6.97
N ARG A 291 -2.42 25.46 6.13
CA ARG A 291 -3.05 26.80 6.21
C ARG A 291 -3.81 27.03 7.52
N GLN A 292 -4.32 25.96 8.13
CA GLN A 292 -5.01 26.02 9.42
C GLN A 292 -4.05 25.93 10.61
N GLY A 293 -2.73 25.87 10.36
CA GLY A 293 -1.71 25.76 11.39
C GLY A 293 -1.53 24.34 11.95
N CYS A 294 -2.13 23.34 11.33
CA CYS A 294 -1.91 21.93 11.71
C CYS A 294 -0.53 21.46 11.27
N GLU A 295 0.10 20.67 12.09
CA GLU A 295 1.29 19.90 11.71
C GLU A 295 0.86 18.73 10.80
N VAL A 296 1.71 18.35 9.85
CA VAL A 296 1.41 17.25 8.91
C VAL A 296 2.53 16.21 8.91
N VAL A 297 2.14 14.94 8.98
CA VAL A 297 3.02 13.79 8.72
C VAL A 297 2.62 13.17 7.38
N LEU A 298 3.61 12.95 6.51
CA LEU A 298 3.38 12.42 5.18
C LEU A 298 3.46 10.89 5.22
N CYS A 299 2.37 10.22 4.88
CA CYS A 299 2.30 8.77 4.75
C CYS A 299 1.40 8.32 3.58
N PRO A 300 1.51 8.96 2.36
CA PRO A 300 0.61 8.69 1.26
C PRO A 300 0.69 7.25 0.78
N GLN A 301 -0.48 6.65 0.54
CA GLN A 301 -0.69 5.24 0.28
C GLN A 301 0.24 4.69 -0.81
N SER A 302 0.27 5.33 -1.98
CA SER A 302 1.02 4.84 -3.14
C SER A 302 2.55 4.78 -2.95
N TRP A 303 3.09 5.40 -1.89
CA TRP A 303 4.53 5.43 -1.60
C TRP A 303 4.89 4.75 -0.29
N PHE A 304 4.07 4.94 0.77
CA PHE A 304 4.45 4.58 2.13
C PHE A 304 3.53 3.56 2.81
N TYR A 305 2.54 2.98 2.09
CA TYR A 305 1.85 1.79 2.58
C TYR A 305 2.64 0.55 2.17
N PHE A 306 3.44 0.06 3.10
CA PHE A 306 4.29 -1.11 2.90
C PHE A 306 3.51 -2.43 2.88
N SER A 307 2.21 -2.40 3.14
CA SER A 307 1.28 -3.51 2.90
C SER A 307 0.99 -3.78 1.43
N LEU A 308 1.25 -2.79 0.54
CA LEU A 308 1.04 -2.95 -0.89
C LEU A 308 2.15 -3.80 -1.53
N GLU A 309 1.77 -4.64 -2.49
CA GLU A 309 2.72 -5.45 -3.26
C GLU A 309 3.71 -4.55 -4.02
N GLU A 310 4.92 -5.05 -4.18
CA GLU A 310 5.99 -4.32 -4.88
C GLU A 310 6.15 -4.77 -6.33
N ASP A 311 6.43 -3.80 -7.19
CA ASP A 311 6.96 -4.02 -8.54
C ASP A 311 8.43 -3.60 -8.66
N ALA A 312 8.98 -3.67 -9.87
CA ALA A 312 10.35 -3.27 -10.14
C ALA A 312 10.63 -1.76 -9.90
N ASN A 313 9.58 -0.94 -9.93
CA ASN A 313 9.68 0.52 -9.80
C ASN A 313 9.39 1.02 -8.37
N SER A 314 8.94 0.16 -7.46
CA SER A 314 8.47 0.57 -6.13
C SER A 314 9.52 1.35 -5.34
N LEU A 315 10.78 0.89 -5.31
CA LEU A 315 11.86 1.60 -4.64
C LEU A 315 12.16 2.95 -5.28
N ALA A 316 12.25 2.99 -6.61
CA ALA A 316 12.50 4.23 -7.36
C ALA A 316 11.38 5.26 -7.14
N ARG A 317 10.10 4.82 -7.06
CA ARG A 317 8.98 5.71 -6.72
C ARG A 317 9.17 6.38 -5.38
N ILE A 318 9.53 5.61 -4.34
CA ILE A 318 9.78 6.17 -2.99
C ILE A 318 10.99 7.11 -3.02
N CYS A 319 12.07 6.73 -3.70
CA CYS A 319 13.25 7.59 -3.85
C CYS A 319 12.91 8.97 -4.43
N ARG A 320 12.02 9.01 -5.42
CA ARG A 320 11.63 10.24 -6.14
C ARG A 320 10.48 11.00 -5.48
N PHE A 321 9.88 10.48 -4.41
CA PHE A 321 8.82 11.19 -3.70
C PHE A 321 9.33 12.56 -3.18
N ASP A 322 8.63 13.64 -3.56
CA ASP A 322 8.97 14.98 -3.09
C ASP A 322 8.27 15.27 -1.76
N MET A 323 9.05 15.37 -0.70
CA MET A 323 8.54 15.63 0.65
C MET A 323 8.14 17.10 0.88
N LEU A 324 8.67 18.04 0.10
CA LEU A 324 8.44 19.48 0.25
C LEU A 324 8.19 20.15 -1.10
N PRO A 325 7.08 19.82 -1.78
CA PRO A 325 6.81 20.31 -3.14
C PRO A 325 6.76 21.85 -3.20
N ASP A 326 7.16 22.42 -4.34
CA ASP A 326 7.21 23.86 -4.57
C ASP A 326 5.83 24.54 -4.53
N SER A 327 4.76 23.77 -4.63
CA SER A 327 3.39 24.24 -4.44
C SER A 327 3.09 24.72 -3.03
N LEU A 328 3.90 24.33 -2.03
CA LEU A 328 3.79 24.77 -0.64
C LEU A 328 4.68 25.99 -0.36
N SER A 329 4.14 27.00 0.31
CA SER A 329 4.92 28.12 0.82
C SER A 329 5.89 27.68 1.92
N ASP A 330 6.94 28.45 2.20
CA ASP A 330 7.91 28.18 3.28
C ASP A 330 7.24 28.04 4.65
N ALA A 331 6.17 28.79 4.91
CA ALA A 331 5.40 28.67 6.14
C ALA A 331 4.71 27.30 6.25
N GLN A 332 4.15 26.81 5.16
CA GLN A 332 3.51 25.48 5.10
C GLN A 332 4.55 24.35 5.16
N LYS A 333 5.68 24.49 4.45
CA LYS A 333 6.79 23.53 4.51
C LYS A 333 7.30 23.33 5.94
N ARG A 334 7.31 24.36 6.78
CA ARG A 334 7.69 24.26 8.21
C ARG A 334 6.69 23.46 9.06
N GLN A 335 5.45 23.26 8.61
CA GLN A 335 4.46 22.44 9.29
C GLN A 335 4.61 20.94 8.96
N ILE A 336 5.39 20.58 7.93
CA ILE A 336 5.65 19.18 7.60
C ILE A 336 6.64 18.63 8.63
N LYS A 337 6.16 17.72 9.47
CA LYS A 337 6.96 17.12 10.57
C LYS A 337 7.89 16.04 10.07
N GLY A 338 7.53 15.35 9.00
CA GLY A 338 8.30 14.26 8.42
C GLY A 338 7.45 13.23 7.73
N VAL A 339 7.91 11.99 7.75
CA VAL A 339 7.39 10.88 6.97
C VAL A 339 7.18 9.63 7.83
N GLN A 340 6.20 8.83 7.46
CA GLN A 340 5.91 7.55 8.11
C GLN A 340 5.58 6.48 7.07
N GLY A 341 6.10 5.26 7.29
CA GLY A 341 5.72 4.07 6.54
C GLY A 341 4.69 3.26 7.33
N ASN A 342 3.61 2.84 6.68
CA ASN A 342 2.51 2.12 7.31
C ASN A 342 2.46 0.67 6.82
N LEU A 343 2.38 -0.27 7.75
CA LEU A 343 2.18 -1.69 7.47
C LEU A 343 0.82 -2.15 8.00
N TRP A 344 -0.19 -2.14 7.12
CA TRP A 344 -1.48 -2.77 7.35
C TRP A 344 -1.37 -4.27 7.15
N THR A 345 -2.03 -5.06 7.97
CA THR A 345 -1.70 -6.49 8.07
C THR A 345 -2.80 -7.45 7.62
N GLU A 346 -3.75 -6.99 6.81
CA GLU A 346 -4.85 -7.84 6.29
C GLU A 346 -4.35 -9.11 5.59
N LYS A 347 -3.19 -9.03 4.94
CA LYS A 347 -2.56 -10.14 4.20
C LYS A 347 -1.16 -10.49 4.71
N ILE A 348 -0.85 -10.11 5.95
CA ILE A 348 0.49 -10.24 6.56
C ILE A 348 0.34 -10.95 7.92
N PRO A 349 0.17 -12.30 7.93
CA PRO A 349 -0.14 -13.03 9.16
C PRO A 349 1.08 -13.38 10.00
N THR A 350 2.31 -13.29 9.46
CA THR A 350 3.54 -13.69 10.15
C THR A 350 4.54 -12.53 10.22
N TRP A 351 5.44 -12.60 11.20
CA TRP A 351 6.54 -11.63 11.30
C TRP A 351 7.50 -11.72 10.11
N SER A 352 7.79 -12.93 9.63
CA SER A 352 8.60 -13.14 8.42
C SER A 352 8.01 -12.39 7.22
N ARG A 353 6.67 -12.44 7.02
CA ARG A 353 6.02 -11.67 5.96
C ARG A 353 6.06 -10.17 6.24
N ALA A 354 5.95 -9.73 7.49
CA ALA A 354 6.09 -8.32 7.86
C ALA A 354 7.48 -7.77 7.51
N GLU A 355 8.55 -8.49 7.84
CA GLU A 355 9.92 -8.13 7.45
C GLU A 355 10.08 -8.05 5.93
N TYR A 356 9.54 -9.04 5.20
CA TYR A 356 9.55 -9.05 3.73
C TYR A 356 8.89 -7.79 3.14
N MET A 357 7.80 -7.32 3.75
CA MET A 357 7.07 -6.15 3.29
C MET A 357 7.71 -4.84 3.75
N PHE A 358 8.40 -4.81 4.89
CA PHE A 358 9.15 -3.64 5.32
C PHE A 358 10.40 -3.41 4.48
N TYR A 359 11.16 -4.45 4.19
CA TYR A 359 12.46 -4.31 3.55
C TYR A 359 12.44 -4.72 2.07
N PRO A 360 13.10 -3.92 1.20
CA PRO A 360 14.03 -2.81 1.50
C PRO A 360 13.38 -1.42 1.60
N ARG A 361 12.05 -1.25 1.45
CA ARG A 361 11.38 0.07 1.42
C ARG A 361 11.62 0.91 2.67
N LEU A 362 11.70 0.29 3.83
CA LEU A 362 11.97 0.97 5.09
C LEU A 362 13.33 1.68 5.10
N LEU A 363 14.32 1.15 4.35
CA LEU A 363 15.64 1.78 4.22
C LEU A 363 15.55 3.11 3.45
N VAL A 364 14.75 3.15 2.38
CA VAL A 364 14.50 4.37 1.60
C VAL A 364 13.79 5.41 2.46
N LEU A 365 12.76 5.00 3.20
CA LEU A 365 12.03 5.90 4.10
C LEU A 365 12.96 6.51 5.15
N ALA A 366 13.82 5.69 5.76
CA ALA A 366 14.78 6.17 6.76
C ALA A 366 15.75 7.21 6.16
N GLU A 367 16.29 6.95 4.97
CA GLU A 367 17.17 7.88 4.25
C GLU A 367 16.43 9.18 3.90
N LYS A 368 15.20 9.09 3.38
CA LYS A 368 14.35 10.26 3.05
C LYS A 368 14.03 11.11 4.29
N GLY A 369 13.75 10.49 5.42
CA GLY A 369 13.47 11.18 6.67
C GLY A 369 14.72 11.83 7.31
N TRP A 370 15.91 11.33 6.97
CA TRP A 370 17.18 11.85 7.50
C TRP A 370 17.81 12.91 6.61
N THR A 371 17.82 12.68 5.30
CA THR A 371 18.52 13.54 4.32
C THR A 371 17.70 14.79 4.00
N GLU A 372 18.36 15.95 3.94
CA GLU A 372 17.71 17.19 3.53
C GLU A 372 17.05 17.05 2.13
N PRO A 373 15.82 17.52 1.96
CA PRO A 373 15.16 17.52 0.65
C PRO A 373 16.03 18.16 -0.44
N GLY A 374 16.09 17.50 -1.60
CA GLY A 374 16.95 17.92 -2.71
C GLY A 374 18.41 17.42 -2.64
N LYS A 375 18.84 16.81 -1.53
CA LYS A 375 20.19 16.21 -1.38
C LYS A 375 20.18 14.68 -1.44
N PHE A 376 19.02 14.06 -1.61
CA PHE A 376 18.93 12.61 -1.75
C PHE A 376 19.53 12.18 -3.09
N ASP A 377 20.51 11.27 -3.04
CA ASP A 377 21.19 10.70 -4.19
C ASP A 377 20.74 9.24 -4.35
N GLU A 378 19.91 8.98 -5.37
CA GLU A 378 19.32 7.66 -5.65
C GLU A 378 20.39 6.63 -5.96
N ASP A 379 21.40 6.97 -6.77
CA ASP A 379 22.46 6.03 -7.18
C ASP A 379 23.37 5.66 -6.02
N ALA A 380 23.79 6.64 -5.24
CA ALA A 380 24.56 6.42 -4.03
C ALA A 380 23.78 5.61 -3.00
N PHE A 381 22.45 5.84 -2.85
CA PHE A 381 21.60 5.04 -2.00
C PHE A 381 21.51 3.59 -2.48
N MET A 382 21.23 3.35 -3.75
CA MET A 382 21.13 2.01 -4.34
C MET A 382 22.42 1.21 -4.18
N SER A 383 23.58 1.88 -4.29
CA SER A 383 24.88 1.24 -4.01
C SER A 383 25.00 0.75 -2.55
N ARG A 384 24.57 1.57 -1.58
CA ARG A 384 24.59 1.21 -0.15
C ARG A 384 23.53 0.17 0.21
N LEU A 385 22.40 0.13 -0.51
CA LEU A 385 21.31 -0.80 -0.30
C LEU A 385 21.78 -2.26 -0.33
N LEU A 386 22.57 -2.64 -1.33
CA LEU A 386 23.09 -4.00 -1.46
C LEU A 386 24.01 -4.40 -0.30
N ASP A 387 24.80 -3.45 0.22
CA ASP A 387 25.61 -3.69 1.41
C ASP A 387 24.76 -3.85 2.67
N TYR A 388 23.63 -3.12 2.74
CA TYR A 388 22.70 -3.27 3.86
C TYR A 388 21.93 -4.60 3.79
N CYS A 389 21.54 -5.06 2.60
CA CYS A 389 20.93 -6.37 2.41
C CYS A 389 21.80 -7.52 2.97
N ARG A 390 23.13 -7.45 2.79
CA ARG A 390 24.04 -8.44 3.40
C ARG A 390 23.99 -8.44 4.94
N ARG A 391 23.80 -7.28 5.56
CA ARG A 391 23.63 -7.20 7.02
C ARG A 391 22.29 -7.80 7.46
N LEU A 392 21.23 -7.60 6.69
CA LEU A 392 19.95 -8.23 6.93
C LEU A 392 20.04 -9.75 6.83
N ASP A 393 20.84 -10.29 5.88
CA ASP A 393 21.16 -11.73 5.79
C ASP A 393 21.88 -12.24 7.05
N ASP A 394 22.91 -11.52 7.53
CA ASP A 394 23.68 -11.87 8.74
C ASP A 394 22.78 -11.87 10.00
N GLU A 395 21.73 -11.07 10.01
CA GLU A 395 20.75 -10.93 11.10
C GLU A 395 19.54 -11.89 10.96
N GLY A 396 19.44 -12.59 9.85
CA GLY A 396 18.32 -13.51 9.57
C GLY A 396 16.99 -12.81 9.26
N VAL A 397 17.01 -11.52 8.88
CA VAL A 397 15.81 -10.77 8.51
C VAL A 397 15.31 -11.21 7.15
N ASN A 398 14.02 -11.52 7.03
CA ASN A 398 13.42 -11.90 5.76
C ASN A 398 13.06 -10.65 4.93
N TYR A 399 14.02 -10.12 4.20
CA TYR A 399 13.77 -8.98 3.31
C TYR A 399 13.45 -9.44 1.88
N ARG A 400 12.68 -8.63 1.17
CA ARG A 400 12.42 -8.85 -0.26
C ARG A 400 13.71 -8.62 -1.05
N ILE A 401 14.16 -9.64 -1.75
CA ILE A 401 15.28 -9.50 -2.68
C ILE A 401 14.91 -8.44 -3.73
N PRO A 402 15.78 -7.44 -3.99
CA PRO A 402 15.49 -6.42 -4.99
C PRO A 402 15.06 -7.03 -6.32
N SER A 403 14.10 -6.40 -6.99
CA SER A 403 13.44 -6.97 -8.16
C SER A 403 14.40 -7.47 -9.19
N LEU A 404 14.11 -8.66 -9.71
CA LEU A 404 14.80 -9.18 -10.90
C LEU A 404 14.60 -8.20 -12.06
N THR A 405 15.58 -8.08 -12.91
CA THR A 405 15.57 -7.15 -14.05
C THR A 405 15.77 -7.89 -15.37
N ASN A 406 15.65 -7.16 -16.46
CA ASN A 406 15.95 -7.65 -17.81
C ASN A 406 15.00 -8.75 -18.28
N TYR A 407 13.70 -8.57 -18.01
CA TYR A 407 12.62 -9.44 -18.51
C TYR A 407 11.36 -8.63 -18.79
N HIS A 408 10.45 -9.22 -19.57
CA HIS A 408 9.08 -8.73 -19.80
C HIS A 408 8.09 -9.82 -19.41
N ALA A 409 6.90 -9.45 -18.96
CA ALA A 409 5.88 -10.43 -18.57
C ALA A 409 5.48 -11.32 -19.76
N VAL A 410 5.49 -10.78 -20.97
CA VAL A 410 5.39 -11.51 -22.24
C VAL A 410 6.64 -11.22 -23.07
N SER A 411 7.41 -12.26 -23.38
CA SER A 411 8.60 -12.19 -24.21
C SER A 411 8.35 -12.96 -25.52
N VAL A 412 8.47 -12.27 -26.63
CA VAL A 412 8.14 -12.82 -27.97
C VAL A 412 9.41 -13.09 -28.76
N PHE A 413 9.36 -14.16 -29.57
CA PHE A 413 10.46 -14.52 -30.49
C PHE A 413 9.90 -15.16 -31.77
N THR A 414 10.66 -15.11 -32.84
CA THR A 414 10.28 -15.73 -34.13
C THR A 414 10.90 -17.10 -34.34
N ASP A 415 12.12 -17.31 -33.87
CA ASP A 415 12.85 -18.59 -33.97
C ASP A 415 13.30 -19.11 -32.61
N SER A 416 14.09 -18.32 -31.91
CA SER A 416 14.55 -18.63 -30.53
C SER A 416 14.92 -17.34 -29.81
N VAL A 417 14.89 -17.40 -28.48
CA VAL A 417 15.32 -16.29 -27.63
C VAL A 417 16.18 -16.81 -26.48
N ARG A 418 17.15 -16.01 -26.04
CA ARG A 418 17.89 -16.28 -24.79
C ARG A 418 17.28 -15.48 -23.66
N THR A 419 17.03 -16.16 -22.54
CA THR A 419 16.62 -15.46 -21.33
C THR A 419 17.74 -14.54 -20.85
N ALA A 420 17.36 -13.40 -20.27
CA ALA A 420 18.33 -12.39 -19.84
C ALA A 420 18.09 -11.91 -18.39
N VAL A 421 17.30 -12.67 -17.62
CA VAL A 421 16.92 -12.29 -16.25
C VAL A 421 18.14 -12.17 -15.35
N VAL A 422 18.23 -11.05 -14.63
CA VAL A 422 19.34 -10.72 -13.73
C VAL A 422 18.80 -10.47 -12.33
N CYS A 423 19.47 -11.04 -11.31
CA CYS A 423 19.26 -10.68 -9.91
C CYS A 423 20.31 -9.64 -9.50
N PRO A 424 19.90 -8.46 -9.00
CA PRO A 424 20.85 -7.43 -8.58
C PRO A 424 21.59 -7.78 -7.28
N LEU A 425 21.05 -8.72 -6.46
CA LEU A 425 21.66 -9.13 -5.20
C LEU A 425 22.73 -10.20 -5.45
N PRO A 426 24.01 -9.95 -5.18
CA PRO A 426 25.06 -10.96 -5.28
C PRO A 426 24.84 -12.10 -4.27
N GLY A 427 24.99 -13.35 -4.74
CA GLY A 427 24.86 -14.53 -3.89
C GLY A 427 23.44 -15.08 -3.76
N ALA A 428 22.43 -14.39 -4.23
CA ALA A 428 21.08 -14.94 -4.34
C ALA A 428 21.05 -16.14 -5.29
N VAL A 429 20.30 -17.18 -4.93
CA VAL A 429 20.14 -18.39 -5.75
C VAL A 429 18.83 -18.29 -6.52
N LEU A 430 18.88 -18.26 -7.83
CA LEU A 430 17.68 -18.29 -8.67
C LEU A 430 17.29 -19.73 -8.99
N ARG A 431 16.02 -20.09 -8.77
CA ARG A 431 15.43 -21.36 -9.18
C ARG A 431 14.33 -21.12 -10.21
N TYR A 432 14.16 -22.06 -11.15
CA TYR A 432 13.19 -21.90 -12.21
C TYR A 432 12.42 -23.16 -12.56
N THR A 433 11.28 -22.97 -13.21
CA THR A 433 10.47 -23.98 -13.90
C THR A 433 10.05 -23.44 -15.28
N LEU A 434 9.74 -24.34 -16.23
CA LEU A 434 9.29 -23.97 -17.59
C LEU A 434 7.84 -24.43 -17.87
N ASP A 435 7.24 -25.13 -16.93
CA ASP A 435 5.92 -25.73 -17.05
C ASP A 435 4.82 -24.99 -16.26
N GLY A 436 5.15 -23.81 -15.69
CA GLY A 436 4.23 -23.03 -14.89
C GLY A 436 4.05 -23.52 -13.46
N SER A 437 4.78 -24.56 -13.02
CA SER A 437 4.80 -24.96 -11.62
C SER A 437 5.60 -23.94 -10.77
N VAL A 438 5.31 -23.89 -9.45
CA VAL A 438 6.01 -22.99 -8.52
C VAL A 438 7.44 -23.47 -8.33
N PRO A 439 8.48 -22.64 -8.54
CA PRO A 439 9.86 -23.02 -8.26
C PRO A 439 10.08 -23.24 -6.76
N THR A 440 10.67 -24.39 -6.41
CA THR A 440 11.04 -24.78 -5.05
C THR A 440 12.55 -24.82 -4.87
N VAL A 441 13.03 -25.05 -3.65
CA VAL A 441 14.47 -25.24 -3.36
C VAL A 441 15.08 -26.42 -4.15
N ASN A 442 14.26 -27.35 -4.64
CA ASN A 442 14.67 -28.50 -5.43
C ASN A 442 14.60 -28.28 -6.96
N SER A 443 14.00 -27.17 -7.39
CA SER A 443 13.92 -26.84 -8.82
C SER A 443 15.30 -26.54 -9.40
N PRO A 444 15.49 -26.67 -10.72
CA PRO A 444 16.76 -26.35 -11.39
C PRO A 444 17.25 -24.94 -11.06
N ARG A 445 18.57 -24.77 -10.99
CA ARG A 445 19.21 -23.46 -10.80
C ARG A 445 19.30 -22.71 -12.13
N TYR A 446 19.03 -21.40 -12.06
CA TYR A 446 19.22 -20.49 -13.20
C TYR A 446 20.61 -19.85 -13.09
N ASP A 447 21.64 -20.62 -13.44
CA ASP A 447 23.04 -20.18 -13.35
C ASP A 447 23.54 -19.56 -14.69
N ALA A 448 22.77 -19.71 -15.77
CA ALA A 448 23.08 -19.16 -17.09
C ALA A 448 21.79 -18.93 -17.91
N PRO A 449 21.82 -18.01 -18.91
CA PRO A 449 20.70 -17.80 -19.81
C PRO A 449 20.24 -19.09 -20.51
N LEU A 450 18.93 -19.37 -20.46
CA LEU A 450 18.31 -20.47 -21.17
C LEU A 450 18.04 -20.11 -22.64
N VAL A 451 18.07 -21.07 -23.53
CA VAL A 451 17.63 -20.91 -24.92
C VAL A 451 16.22 -21.46 -25.06
N ILE A 452 15.27 -20.60 -25.30
CA ILE A 452 13.86 -20.91 -25.49
C ILE A 452 13.57 -21.01 -26.99
N ARG A 453 12.90 -22.10 -27.42
CA ARG A 453 12.55 -22.36 -28.85
C ARG A 453 11.07 -22.62 -29.05
N ASP A 454 10.36 -22.93 -28.00
CA ASP A 454 8.93 -23.26 -27.98
C ASP A 454 8.24 -22.43 -26.90
N ASP A 455 6.93 -22.30 -27.02
CA ASP A 455 6.11 -21.61 -26.02
C ASP A 455 6.29 -22.24 -24.65
N CYS A 456 6.52 -21.40 -23.64
CA CYS A 456 6.64 -21.88 -22.27
C CYS A 456 6.32 -20.79 -21.24
N MET A 457 6.05 -21.24 -20.02
CA MET A 457 5.84 -20.38 -18.85
C MET A 457 7.05 -20.51 -17.94
N LEU A 458 7.95 -19.53 -18.02
CA LEU A 458 9.13 -19.48 -17.15
C LEU A 458 8.75 -18.81 -15.84
N HIS A 459 8.80 -19.56 -14.74
CA HIS A 459 8.80 -19.00 -13.38
C HIS A 459 10.22 -18.93 -12.85
N ILE A 460 10.63 -17.79 -12.29
CA ILE A 460 11.92 -17.66 -11.58
C ILE A 460 11.67 -17.13 -10.19
N ARG A 461 12.18 -17.85 -9.19
CA ARG A 461 12.08 -17.50 -7.77
C ARG A 461 13.47 -17.29 -7.19
N PRO A 462 13.76 -16.10 -6.62
CA PRO A 462 15.00 -15.87 -5.91
C PRO A 462 14.94 -16.44 -4.50
N TYR A 463 16.07 -16.98 -4.05
CA TYR A 463 16.29 -17.50 -2.72
C TYR A 463 17.49 -16.82 -2.08
N HIS A 464 17.39 -16.51 -0.79
CA HIS A 464 18.53 -16.19 0.04
C HIS A 464 19.44 -17.42 0.20
N ALA A 465 20.69 -17.20 0.60
CA ALA A 465 21.65 -18.28 0.76
C ALA A 465 21.22 -19.36 1.80
N ASP A 466 20.42 -18.98 2.78
CA ASP A 466 19.86 -19.86 3.83
C ASP A 466 18.54 -20.55 3.43
N GLY A 467 18.03 -20.29 2.23
CA GLY A 467 16.83 -20.92 1.67
C GLY A 467 15.54 -20.13 1.90
N ARG A 468 15.56 -19.01 2.65
CA ARG A 468 14.40 -18.11 2.71
C ARG A 468 14.09 -17.59 1.31
N THR A 469 12.82 -17.31 1.03
CA THR A 469 12.36 -16.93 -0.29
C THR A 469 11.17 -15.99 -0.21
N GLY A 470 10.88 -15.37 -1.32
CA GLY A 470 9.71 -14.51 -1.51
C GLY A 470 8.94 -14.87 -2.77
N ASP A 471 8.42 -13.84 -3.39
CA ASP A 471 7.64 -13.93 -4.62
C ASP A 471 8.52 -14.33 -5.80
N TRP A 472 7.91 -14.90 -6.84
CA TRP A 472 8.57 -15.23 -8.10
C TRP A 472 8.09 -14.30 -9.20
N ILE A 473 8.88 -14.20 -10.26
CA ILE A 473 8.46 -13.60 -11.52
C ILE A 473 7.92 -14.66 -12.46
N THR A 474 7.02 -14.26 -13.33
CA THR A 474 6.48 -15.07 -14.43
C THR A 474 6.83 -14.39 -15.75
N VAL A 475 7.42 -15.15 -16.66
CA VAL A 475 7.66 -14.72 -18.03
C VAL A 475 7.00 -15.72 -18.98
N ARG A 476 6.04 -15.25 -19.76
CA ARG A 476 5.43 -16.05 -20.82
C ARG A 476 6.24 -15.88 -22.10
N TYR A 477 6.91 -16.93 -22.54
CA TYR A 477 7.61 -16.95 -23.81
C TYR A 477 6.66 -17.44 -24.90
N GLU A 478 6.52 -16.66 -25.98
CA GLU A 478 5.61 -16.96 -27.08
C GLU A 478 6.37 -16.89 -28.41
N LYS A 479 6.30 -17.97 -29.16
CA LYS A 479 6.75 -17.97 -30.56
C LYS A 479 5.66 -17.34 -31.43
N GLN A 480 5.98 -16.25 -32.10
CA GLN A 480 5.02 -15.51 -32.91
C GLN A 480 5.54 -15.29 -34.32
N ASP A 481 4.66 -15.44 -35.30
CA ASP A 481 4.86 -14.82 -36.60
C ASP A 481 4.49 -13.33 -36.50
N TYR A 482 5.11 -12.51 -37.36
CA TYR A 482 4.75 -11.10 -37.47
C TYR A 482 3.29 -10.93 -37.85
N ALA A 483 2.50 -10.25 -37.00
CA ALA A 483 1.10 -9.96 -37.30
C ALA A 483 1.01 -9.10 -38.57
N ARG A 484 0.09 -9.47 -39.46
CA ARG A 484 -0.14 -8.72 -40.70
C ARG A 484 -0.86 -7.41 -40.39
N PRO A 485 -0.46 -6.29 -41.05
CA PRO A 485 -1.18 -5.04 -40.90
C PRO A 485 -2.57 -5.12 -41.57
N LEU A 486 -3.43 -4.22 -41.22
CA LEU A 486 -4.68 -4.01 -41.95
C LEU A 486 -4.41 -3.44 -43.35
N GLU A 487 -5.33 -3.62 -44.27
CA GLU A 487 -5.34 -2.89 -45.54
C GLU A 487 -5.37 -1.38 -45.27
N PRO A 488 -4.63 -0.58 -46.10
CA PRO A 488 -4.63 0.87 -45.98
C PRO A 488 -6.04 1.45 -45.95
N ARG A 489 -6.29 2.37 -44.98
CA ARG A 489 -7.58 3.04 -44.80
C ARG A 489 -7.37 4.48 -44.35
N ASP A 490 -8.38 5.30 -44.54
CA ASP A 490 -8.37 6.67 -44.01
C ASP A 490 -8.48 6.61 -42.47
N THR A 491 -7.59 7.31 -41.80
CA THR A 491 -7.54 7.40 -40.35
C THR A 491 -7.16 8.78 -39.89
N GLU A 492 -7.64 9.16 -38.71
CA GLU A 492 -7.28 10.41 -38.04
C GLU A 492 -6.36 10.15 -36.82
N PRO A 493 -5.54 11.12 -36.40
CA PRO A 493 -4.69 10.98 -35.24
C PRO A 493 -5.46 10.79 -33.93
N GLY A 494 -4.98 9.90 -33.02
CA GLY A 494 -5.52 9.70 -31.70
C GLY A 494 -6.23 8.34 -31.50
N LEU A 495 -6.89 8.19 -30.35
CA LEU A 495 -7.71 7.01 -29.99
C LEU A 495 -9.12 7.44 -29.57
N CYS A 496 -10.12 6.68 -29.95
CA CYS A 496 -11.45 6.79 -29.39
C CYS A 496 -11.47 6.18 -28.00
N VAL A 497 -11.98 6.89 -26.98
CA VAL A 497 -12.19 6.36 -25.66
C VAL A 497 -13.66 6.40 -25.27
N ASP A 498 -14.19 5.25 -24.88
CA ASP A 498 -15.50 5.09 -24.22
C ASP A 498 -15.28 4.93 -22.72
N TRP A 499 -16.09 5.58 -21.87
CA TRP A 499 -16.02 5.39 -20.42
C TRP A 499 -17.38 5.18 -19.78
N TYR A 500 -17.35 4.45 -18.63
CA TYR A 500 -18.53 4.00 -17.89
C TYR A 500 -18.31 4.22 -16.40
N PHE A 501 -19.32 4.71 -15.66
CA PHE A 501 -19.22 4.99 -14.23
C PHE A 501 -19.84 3.88 -13.39
N ARG A 502 -19.08 2.83 -13.11
CA ARG A 502 -19.44 1.74 -12.18
C ARG A 502 -18.21 0.93 -11.79
N ARG A 503 -18.36 0.08 -10.77
CA ARG A 503 -17.34 -0.93 -10.43
C ARG A 503 -17.37 -2.09 -11.42
N PHE A 504 -16.20 -2.53 -11.87
CA PHE A 504 -16.00 -3.64 -12.75
C PHE A 504 -15.14 -4.71 -12.06
N PRO A 505 -15.52 -6.01 -12.10
CA PRO A 505 -14.72 -7.07 -11.47
C PRO A 505 -13.41 -7.39 -12.22
N GLY A 506 -13.20 -6.81 -13.40
CA GLY A 506 -12.06 -6.98 -14.29
C GLY A 506 -12.29 -6.31 -15.62
N CYS A 507 -11.22 -6.18 -16.40
CA CYS A 507 -11.22 -5.49 -17.69
C CYS A 507 -12.18 -6.11 -18.72
N ASP A 508 -12.34 -7.43 -18.73
CA ASP A 508 -13.23 -8.12 -19.67
C ASP A 508 -14.72 -7.85 -19.41
N ALA A 509 -15.07 -7.39 -18.21
CA ALA A 509 -16.44 -7.00 -17.89
C ALA A 509 -16.83 -5.61 -18.43
N ILE A 510 -15.88 -4.81 -18.92
CA ILE A 510 -16.14 -3.47 -19.46
C ILE A 510 -16.70 -3.61 -20.88
N GLY A 511 -17.81 -2.89 -21.16
CA GLY A 511 -18.41 -2.86 -22.49
C GLY A 511 -19.29 -4.08 -22.84
N ILE A 512 -19.58 -4.96 -21.88
CA ILE A 512 -20.62 -5.99 -22.04
C ILE A 512 -21.98 -5.28 -22.15
N PRO A 513 -22.94 -5.77 -22.99
CA PRO A 513 -24.23 -5.11 -23.23
C PRO A 513 -25.00 -4.71 -21.96
N GLU A 514 -24.92 -5.51 -20.88
CA GLU A 514 -25.54 -5.23 -19.58
C GLU A 514 -24.88 -4.03 -18.86
N THR A 515 -23.66 -3.66 -19.25
CA THR A 515 -22.92 -2.54 -18.69
C THR A 515 -23.05 -1.25 -19.50
N LEU A 516 -23.60 -1.32 -20.71
CA LEU A 516 -23.79 -0.17 -21.61
C LEU A 516 -24.83 0.85 -21.11
N TYR A 517 -25.59 0.52 -20.07
CA TYR A 517 -26.60 1.41 -19.48
C TYR A 517 -26.03 2.36 -18.42
N ALA A 518 -24.76 2.25 -18.04
CA ALA A 518 -24.13 3.20 -17.14
C ALA A 518 -23.84 4.51 -17.89
N ALA A 519 -24.33 5.63 -17.39
CA ALA A 519 -24.11 6.95 -17.97
C ALA A 519 -22.59 7.23 -18.06
N GLY A 520 -22.07 7.22 -19.26
CA GLY A 520 -20.68 7.47 -19.61
C GLY A 520 -20.59 8.47 -20.75
N GLY A 521 -19.53 8.42 -21.48
CA GLY A 521 -19.32 9.28 -22.66
C GLY A 521 -18.29 8.70 -23.61
N ARG A 522 -18.06 9.44 -24.69
CA ARG A 522 -17.07 9.12 -25.72
C ARG A 522 -16.33 10.40 -26.14
N CYS A 523 -15.05 10.31 -26.37
CA CYS A 523 -14.27 11.34 -27.05
C CYS A 523 -13.04 10.75 -27.73
N VAL A 524 -12.30 11.59 -28.46
CA VAL A 524 -10.96 11.25 -28.98
C VAL A 524 -9.92 11.86 -28.05
N VAL A 525 -8.83 11.13 -27.83
CA VAL A 525 -7.68 11.54 -27.03
C VAL A 525 -6.39 11.34 -27.84
N ASP A 526 -5.41 12.20 -27.62
CA ASP A 526 -4.13 12.18 -28.34
C ASP A 526 -3.17 11.08 -27.82
N SER A 527 -3.41 10.58 -26.62
CA SER A 527 -2.64 9.55 -25.94
C SER A 527 -3.51 8.79 -24.93
N VAL A 528 -2.98 7.73 -24.35
CA VAL A 528 -3.68 7.00 -23.26
C VAL A 528 -3.67 7.88 -22.00
N CYS A 529 -4.81 8.48 -21.70
CA CYS A 529 -5.00 9.35 -20.54
C CYS A 529 -6.48 9.42 -20.13
N PHE A 530 -6.74 9.92 -18.92
CA PHE A 530 -8.10 10.20 -18.46
C PHE A 530 -8.72 11.34 -19.27
N PRO A 531 -9.88 11.13 -19.91
CA PRO A 531 -10.65 12.21 -20.50
C PRO A 531 -11.04 13.23 -19.42
N ARG A 532 -10.99 14.53 -19.74
CA ARG A 532 -11.36 15.60 -18.78
C ARG A 532 -12.76 15.41 -18.17
N ALA A 533 -13.70 14.84 -18.94
CA ALA A 533 -15.06 14.57 -18.49
C ALA A 533 -15.15 13.40 -17.49
N ALA A 534 -14.16 12.52 -17.44
CA ALA A 534 -14.08 11.38 -16.52
C ALA A 534 -13.16 11.68 -15.32
N ALA A 535 -12.37 12.74 -15.36
CA ALA A 535 -11.42 13.11 -14.32
C ALA A 535 -12.11 13.36 -12.96
N GLY A 536 -11.52 12.85 -11.88
CA GLY A 536 -12.03 13.00 -10.50
C GLY A 536 -13.28 12.17 -10.19
N ARG A 537 -13.71 11.28 -11.09
CA ARG A 537 -14.77 10.31 -10.83
C ARG A 537 -14.20 9.03 -10.23
N ARG A 538 -14.92 8.48 -9.26
CA ARG A 538 -14.62 7.16 -8.68
C ARG A 538 -15.39 6.07 -9.44
N ALA A 539 -14.83 4.87 -9.45
CA ALA A 539 -15.42 3.70 -10.09
C ALA A 539 -15.69 3.93 -11.58
N VAL A 540 -14.63 3.97 -12.39
CA VAL A 540 -14.67 4.16 -13.83
C VAL A 540 -14.12 2.93 -14.56
N GLY A 541 -14.71 2.60 -15.72
CA GLY A 541 -14.13 1.69 -16.71
C GLY A 541 -13.96 2.43 -18.03
N MET A 542 -12.87 2.19 -18.73
CA MET A 542 -12.56 2.82 -20.02
C MET A 542 -12.16 1.79 -21.05
N ILE A 543 -12.52 2.06 -22.30
CA ILE A 543 -12.04 1.30 -23.45
C ILE A 543 -11.49 2.29 -24.47
N PHE A 544 -10.18 2.23 -24.70
CA PHE A 544 -9.51 2.94 -25.77
C PHE A 544 -9.48 2.04 -27.01
N ARG A 545 -9.92 2.54 -28.15
CA ARG A 545 -9.96 1.83 -29.42
C ARG A 545 -9.41 2.68 -30.54
N GLY A 546 -8.68 2.01 -31.42
CA GLY A 546 -8.11 2.60 -32.60
C GLY A 546 -7.06 1.68 -33.20
N TYR A 547 -6.01 2.29 -33.66
CA TYR A 547 -4.91 1.60 -34.35
C TYR A 547 -3.59 2.15 -33.87
N ILE A 548 -2.55 1.30 -34.01
CA ILE A 548 -1.15 1.74 -33.93
C ILE A 548 -0.50 1.58 -35.32
N ASP A 549 0.15 2.61 -35.80
CA ASP A 549 0.86 2.61 -37.09
C ASP A 549 2.33 2.27 -36.86
N ILE A 550 2.72 1.07 -37.25
CA ILE A 550 4.05 0.50 -36.99
C ILE A 550 5.00 0.88 -38.14
N PRO A 551 6.10 1.61 -37.87
CA PRO A 551 6.98 2.13 -38.91
C PRO A 551 7.86 1.07 -39.59
N ALA A 552 8.20 -0.02 -38.90
CA ALA A 552 9.06 -1.09 -39.40
C ALA A 552 8.65 -2.45 -38.83
N THR A 553 8.84 -3.52 -39.61
CA THR A 553 8.61 -4.89 -39.10
C THR A 553 9.62 -5.23 -37.99
N GLY A 554 9.11 -5.67 -36.83
CA GLY A 554 9.95 -5.94 -35.66
C GLY A 554 9.16 -6.50 -34.46
N ILE A 555 9.89 -6.77 -33.39
CA ILE A 555 9.30 -7.09 -32.08
C ILE A 555 9.25 -5.79 -31.28
N TYR A 556 8.07 -5.40 -30.85
CA TYR A 556 7.82 -4.16 -30.12
C TYR A 556 7.51 -4.45 -28.67
N THR A 557 8.09 -3.67 -27.75
CA THR A 557 7.90 -3.81 -26.31
C THR A 557 7.08 -2.65 -25.78
N PHE A 558 5.96 -2.97 -25.11
CA PHE A 558 5.08 -1.98 -24.48
C PHE A 558 5.14 -2.12 -22.96
N ALA A 559 5.16 -1.00 -22.25
CA ALA A 559 4.98 -0.96 -20.79
C ALA A 559 3.69 -0.24 -20.46
N LEU A 560 2.85 -0.91 -19.66
CA LEU A 560 1.55 -0.44 -19.20
C LEU A 560 1.56 -0.34 -17.68
N ALA A 561 1.47 0.89 -17.17
CA ALA A 561 1.26 1.18 -15.76
C ALA A 561 -0.21 1.51 -15.53
N SER A 562 -0.83 0.91 -14.53
CA SER A 562 -2.21 1.17 -14.15
C SER A 562 -2.46 0.99 -12.66
N ASP A 563 -3.37 1.75 -12.14
CA ASP A 563 -4.04 1.66 -10.85
C ASP A 563 -5.55 1.84 -11.14
N ASP A 564 -6.41 0.87 -11.05
CA ASP A 564 -6.32 -0.57 -10.90
C ASP A 564 -5.95 -1.30 -12.22
N GLY A 565 -6.82 -2.21 -12.68
CA GLY A 565 -6.57 -3.16 -13.77
C GLY A 565 -6.56 -2.58 -15.17
N ALA A 566 -5.64 -3.07 -16.03
CA ALA A 566 -5.62 -2.75 -17.46
C ALA A 566 -5.14 -3.92 -18.32
N ILE A 567 -5.70 -4.03 -19.54
CA ILE A 567 -5.26 -5.01 -20.54
C ILE A 567 -5.03 -4.31 -21.89
N LEU A 568 -3.83 -4.45 -22.45
CA LEU A 568 -3.50 -4.00 -23.81
C LEU A 568 -3.60 -5.15 -24.80
N ARG A 569 -4.34 -4.93 -25.89
CA ARG A 569 -4.40 -5.83 -27.05
C ARG A 569 -3.97 -5.10 -28.32
N ILE A 570 -3.10 -5.75 -29.12
CA ILE A 570 -2.68 -5.25 -30.44
C ILE A 570 -2.81 -6.40 -31.43
N GLY A 571 -3.47 -6.16 -32.57
CA GLY A 571 -3.74 -7.19 -33.57
C GLY A 571 -4.57 -8.36 -33.02
N GLY A 572 -5.38 -8.13 -31.99
CA GLY A 572 -6.19 -9.15 -31.29
C GLY A 572 -5.41 -9.98 -30.26
N ARG A 573 -4.10 -9.80 -30.12
CA ARG A 573 -3.25 -10.50 -29.14
C ARG A 573 -3.18 -9.69 -27.83
N VAL A 574 -3.20 -10.37 -26.70
CA VAL A 574 -2.90 -9.75 -25.39
C VAL A 574 -1.40 -9.50 -25.33
N VAL A 575 -1.00 -8.23 -25.29
CA VAL A 575 0.39 -7.81 -25.21
C VAL A 575 0.81 -7.59 -23.75
N VAL A 576 -0.04 -6.90 -22.99
CA VAL A 576 0.16 -6.70 -21.54
C VAL A 576 -1.14 -7.04 -20.83
N ASP A 577 -1.05 -7.93 -19.86
CA ASP A 577 -2.14 -8.25 -18.93
C ASP A 577 -1.75 -7.75 -17.54
N ASN A 578 -2.34 -6.63 -17.15
CA ASN A 578 -2.23 -6.00 -15.83
C ASN A 578 -3.61 -5.90 -15.19
N ASP A 579 -4.49 -6.91 -15.42
CA ASP A 579 -5.83 -6.94 -14.85
C ASP A 579 -5.81 -7.24 -13.36
N GLY A 580 -6.84 -6.78 -12.67
CA GLY A 580 -7.05 -7.00 -11.24
C GLY A 580 -7.07 -5.71 -10.44
N GLU A 581 -7.46 -5.83 -9.18
CA GLU A 581 -7.51 -4.73 -8.21
C GLU A 581 -6.14 -4.63 -7.53
N HIS A 582 -5.39 -3.57 -7.84
CA HIS A 582 -4.01 -3.38 -7.35
C HIS A 582 -3.61 -1.90 -7.38
N PRO A 583 -2.66 -1.46 -6.53
CA PRO A 583 -2.08 -0.12 -6.62
C PRO A 583 -1.34 0.06 -7.94
N LEU A 584 -0.82 1.27 -8.19
CA LEU A 584 -0.06 1.55 -9.40
C LEU A 584 1.08 0.53 -9.60
N LEU A 585 0.87 -0.40 -10.52
CA LEU A 585 1.83 -1.41 -10.96
C LEU A 585 2.13 -1.23 -12.44
N GLU A 586 3.36 -1.57 -12.85
CA GLU A 586 3.75 -1.57 -14.25
C GLU A 586 4.16 -2.97 -14.68
N LYS A 587 3.60 -3.42 -15.80
CA LYS A 587 4.04 -4.62 -16.52
C LYS A 587 4.44 -4.29 -17.94
N SER A 588 5.34 -5.07 -18.51
CA SER A 588 5.74 -4.95 -19.91
C SER A 588 5.52 -6.25 -20.67
N GLY A 589 5.23 -6.13 -21.97
CA GLY A 589 5.03 -7.25 -22.87
C GLY A 589 5.45 -6.93 -24.29
N GLN A 590 5.72 -7.98 -25.06
CA GLN A 590 6.18 -7.89 -26.43
C GLN A 590 5.15 -8.41 -27.41
N VAL A 591 5.23 -7.94 -28.65
CA VAL A 591 4.45 -8.44 -29.79
C VAL A 591 5.23 -8.30 -31.10
N ALA A 592 5.15 -9.31 -31.97
CA ALA A 592 5.74 -9.28 -33.30
C ALA A 592 4.77 -8.66 -34.31
N LEU A 593 5.14 -7.53 -34.93
CA LEU A 593 4.30 -6.75 -35.84
C LEU A 593 5.04 -6.49 -37.17
N SER A 594 4.34 -6.63 -38.32
CA SER A 594 4.81 -6.09 -39.59
C SER A 594 4.61 -4.57 -39.65
N ALA A 595 5.32 -3.88 -40.50
CA ALA A 595 5.09 -2.46 -40.75
C ALA A 595 3.65 -2.20 -41.23
N GLY A 596 3.04 -1.12 -40.74
CA GLY A 596 1.68 -0.69 -41.08
C GLY A 596 0.71 -0.69 -39.90
N LEU A 597 -0.58 -0.56 -40.17
CA LEU A 597 -1.63 -0.27 -39.23
C LEU A 597 -2.15 -1.54 -38.54
N HIS A 598 -2.15 -1.57 -37.21
CA HIS A 598 -2.66 -2.68 -36.40
C HIS A 598 -3.77 -2.23 -35.44
N PRO A 599 -4.86 -3.01 -35.29
CA PRO A 599 -5.90 -2.69 -34.29
C PRO A 599 -5.30 -2.65 -32.89
N LEU A 600 -5.68 -1.62 -32.12
CA LEU A 600 -5.33 -1.45 -30.71
C LEU A 600 -6.59 -1.34 -29.88
N GLU A 601 -6.68 -2.14 -28.83
CA GLU A 601 -7.68 -2.00 -27.77
C GLU A 601 -6.98 -2.01 -26.42
N LEU A 602 -7.27 -1.01 -25.59
CA LEU A 602 -6.84 -0.99 -24.20
C LEU A 602 -8.05 -0.82 -23.32
N ARG A 603 -8.24 -1.75 -22.38
CA ARG A 603 -9.28 -1.70 -21.36
C ARG A 603 -8.66 -1.37 -20.04
N TYR A 604 -9.34 -0.53 -19.26
CA TYR A 604 -8.87 -0.05 -17.97
C TYR A 604 -10.04 0.16 -17.03
N PHE A 605 -9.89 -0.21 -15.75
CA PHE A 605 -10.81 0.22 -14.71
C PHE A 605 -10.05 0.72 -13.48
N ASP A 606 -10.75 1.55 -12.71
CA ASP A 606 -10.28 2.14 -11.47
C ASP A 606 -11.45 2.34 -10.50
N TYR A 607 -11.17 2.20 -9.20
CA TYR A 607 -12.19 2.36 -8.17
C TYR A 607 -12.10 3.68 -7.41
N ASN A 608 -10.91 4.27 -7.27
CA ASN A 608 -10.67 5.35 -6.33
C ASN A 608 -9.95 6.57 -6.89
N GLY A 609 -9.73 6.65 -8.19
CA GLY A 609 -9.05 7.77 -8.84
C GLY A 609 -7.58 7.48 -9.11
N GLY A 610 -7.32 6.42 -9.87
CA GLY A 610 -5.99 5.94 -10.20
C GLY A 610 -5.36 6.60 -11.42
N GLU A 611 -4.29 5.99 -11.90
CA GLU A 611 -3.46 6.45 -13.03
C GLU A 611 -3.38 5.35 -14.09
N ILE A 612 -3.33 5.75 -15.36
CA ILE A 612 -2.99 4.87 -16.48
C ILE A 612 -1.95 5.53 -17.38
N ARG A 613 -0.95 4.74 -17.80
CA ARG A 613 0.11 5.19 -18.71
C ARG A 613 0.59 4.05 -19.58
N LEU A 614 0.66 4.30 -20.90
CA LEU A 614 1.18 3.37 -21.90
C LEU A 614 2.38 4.00 -22.61
N VAL A 615 3.49 3.28 -22.69
CA VAL A 615 4.70 3.72 -23.38
C VAL A 615 5.29 2.58 -24.23
N LEU A 616 6.02 2.95 -25.29
CA LEU A 616 6.86 2.06 -26.07
C LEU A 616 8.27 2.07 -25.45
N LEU A 617 8.86 0.88 -25.25
CA LEU A 617 10.23 0.74 -24.77
C LEU A 617 11.17 0.50 -25.95
N GLY A 618 12.22 1.31 -26.05
CA GLY A 618 13.33 1.07 -26.96
C GLY A 618 14.24 -0.07 -26.48
N ASP A 619 15.07 -0.59 -27.35
CA ASP A 619 16.06 -1.64 -27.03
C ASP A 619 17.08 -1.20 -25.97
N ASP A 620 17.33 0.09 -25.85
CA ASP A 620 18.16 0.72 -24.83
C ASP A 620 17.44 0.99 -23.50
N GLY A 621 16.16 0.60 -23.40
CA GLY A 621 15.29 0.88 -22.26
C GLY A 621 14.69 2.30 -22.24
N ALA A 622 14.93 3.12 -23.27
CA ALA A 622 14.33 4.43 -23.42
C ALA A 622 12.79 4.33 -23.50
N ARG A 623 12.11 5.26 -22.87
CA ARG A 623 10.64 5.29 -22.77
C ARG A 623 10.08 6.34 -23.73
N HIS A 624 9.35 5.89 -24.71
CA HIS A 624 8.73 6.75 -25.74
C HIS A 624 7.22 6.81 -25.49
N PRO A 625 6.68 8.00 -25.19
CA PRO A 625 5.23 8.16 -25.12
C PRO A 625 4.58 7.76 -26.45
N LEU A 626 3.42 7.09 -26.37
CA LEU A 626 2.59 6.85 -27.53
C LEU A 626 1.66 8.04 -27.72
N ASP A 627 1.76 8.67 -28.85
CA ASP A 627 1.02 9.88 -29.21
C ASP A 627 0.42 9.80 -30.64
N THR A 628 -0.05 10.91 -31.13
CA THR A 628 -0.68 11.05 -32.45
C THR A 628 0.22 10.73 -33.66
N ASP A 629 1.53 10.58 -33.46
CA ASP A 629 2.42 10.13 -34.53
C ASP A 629 2.22 8.64 -34.85
N LEU A 630 1.90 7.85 -33.81
CA LEU A 630 1.67 6.40 -33.94
C LEU A 630 0.20 5.99 -33.76
N LEU A 631 -0.58 6.75 -33.01
CA LEU A 631 -1.97 6.39 -32.68
C LEU A 631 -2.95 6.95 -33.70
N ARG A 632 -3.89 6.11 -34.15
CA ARG A 632 -4.87 6.42 -35.18
C ARG A 632 -6.28 5.92 -34.79
N HIS A 633 -7.31 6.55 -35.30
CA HIS A 633 -8.71 6.08 -35.22
C HIS A 633 -9.45 6.27 -36.53
N ASP A 634 -10.60 5.61 -36.69
CA ASP A 634 -11.49 5.84 -37.82
C ASP A 634 -12.07 7.26 -37.73
N PRO A 635 -12.26 7.98 -38.87
CA PRO A 635 -12.82 9.34 -38.92
C PRO A 635 -14.16 9.49 -38.26
#